data_feea41f158e50163a71a58c20ded9402
#
_entry.id   feea41f158e50163a71a58c20ded9402
#
_cell.length_a   1.000
_cell.length_b   1.000
_cell.length_c   1.000
_cell.angle_alpha   90.00
_cell.angle_beta   90.00
_cell.angle_gamma   90.00
#
_symmetry.space_group_name_H-M   'P 1'
#
loop_
_entity.id
_entity.type
_entity.pdbx_description
1 polymer ?
#
loop_
_entity_poly.entity_id
_entity_poly.type
_entity_poly.pdbx_seq_one_letter_code
_entity_poly.pdbx_strand_id
1 'polypeptide(L)'
;MTTRNWDPSRFSELGWPDIRFLGFGAALVFWSGIGQTYLIGFFGGELREAFNLTDGQYGQIYGIATFTSGILILWSGGLVDRMPLGRIGTLVVLGAVVAGLAMAATPHWIFLLLSFFLLRQFGQALMGHVAHASMGR
;
A
#
# COMPACT_ATOMS: atom_id res chain seq x y z
N MET A 1 -11.85 -31.10 -1.33
CA MET A 1 -12.15 -29.65 -1.52
C MET A 1 -13.62 -29.48 -1.19
N THR A 2 -13.95 -29.04 0.03
CA THR A 2 -15.31 -28.71 0.44
C THR A 2 -15.65 -27.36 -0.17
N THR A 3 -16.54 -27.34 -1.14
CA THR A 3 -17.15 -26.09 -1.65
C THR A 3 -17.87 -25.44 -0.47
N ARG A 4 -17.28 -24.39 0.07
CA ARG A 4 -17.93 -23.57 1.10
C ARG A 4 -19.10 -22.88 0.42
N ASN A 5 -20.32 -23.40 0.62
CA ASN A 5 -21.53 -22.77 0.09
C ASN A 5 -21.60 -21.34 0.64
N TRP A 6 -21.60 -20.37 -0.27
CA TRP A 6 -21.77 -18.99 0.08
C TRP A 6 -23.21 -18.77 0.58
N ASP A 7 -23.36 -18.39 1.83
CA ASP A 7 -24.66 -18.16 2.49
C ASP A 7 -24.82 -16.68 2.84
N PRO A 8 -25.73 -15.96 2.14
CA PRO A 8 -25.97 -14.53 2.39
C PRO A 8 -26.51 -14.24 3.79
N SER A 9 -27.15 -15.21 4.46
CA SER A 9 -27.71 -15.01 5.80
C SER A 9 -26.64 -14.73 6.86
N ARG A 10 -25.39 -15.14 6.61
CA ARG A 10 -24.26 -14.90 7.52
C ARG A 10 -23.92 -13.41 7.67
N PHE A 11 -24.32 -12.55 6.73
CA PHE A 11 -24.14 -11.10 6.89
C PHE A 11 -25.02 -10.50 7.98
N SER A 12 -26.19 -11.11 8.26
CA SER A 12 -27.06 -10.68 9.35
C SER A 12 -26.56 -11.06 10.74
N GLU A 13 -25.59 -11.98 10.81
CA GLU A 13 -24.97 -12.44 12.06
C GLU A 13 -23.72 -11.62 12.43
N LEU A 14 -23.26 -10.69 11.55
CA LEU A 14 -22.11 -9.85 11.80
C LEU A 14 -22.34 -8.95 13.02
N GLY A 15 -21.55 -9.14 14.04
CA GLY A 15 -21.53 -8.30 15.23
C GLY A 15 -20.86 -6.94 15.00
N TRP A 16 -21.06 -6.02 15.92
CA TRP A 16 -20.40 -4.71 15.90
C TRP A 16 -18.86 -4.79 15.78
N PRO A 17 -18.17 -5.74 16.45
CA PRO A 17 -16.72 -5.90 16.26
C PRO A 17 -16.35 -6.23 14.81
N ASP A 18 -17.08 -7.15 14.17
CA ASP A 18 -16.79 -7.60 12.80
C ASP A 18 -16.95 -6.45 11.79
N ILE A 19 -17.99 -5.63 11.93
CA ILE A 19 -18.24 -4.45 11.10
C ILE A 19 -17.09 -3.45 11.23
N ARG A 20 -16.55 -3.27 12.45
CA ARG A 20 -15.39 -2.37 12.66
C ARG A 20 -14.12 -2.88 11.98
N PHE A 21 -13.84 -4.18 12.04
CA PHE A 21 -12.68 -4.76 11.35
C PHE A 21 -12.83 -4.71 9.84
N LEU A 22 -14.02 -4.97 9.31
CA LEU A 22 -14.32 -4.82 7.89
C LEU A 22 -14.19 -3.36 7.45
N GLY A 23 -14.75 -2.43 8.20
CA GLY A 23 -14.65 -0.99 7.91
C GLY A 23 -13.21 -0.48 7.94
N PHE A 24 -12.41 -0.93 8.91
CA PHE A 24 -10.99 -0.62 8.99
C PHE A 24 -10.22 -1.19 7.78
N GLY A 25 -10.46 -2.45 7.42
CA GLY A 25 -9.84 -3.08 6.25
C GLY A 25 -10.25 -2.38 4.96
N ALA A 26 -11.52 -2.06 4.78
CA ALA A 26 -12.01 -1.33 3.62
C ALA A 26 -11.39 0.06 3.49
N ALA A 27 -11.25 0.80 4.60
CA ALA A 27 -10.57 2.09 4.62
C ALA A 27 -9.10 1.96 4.21
N LEU A 28 -8.39 0.95 4.72
CA LEU A 28 -7.00 0.70 4.32
C LEU A 28 -6.88 0.34 2.84
N VAL A 29 -7.77 -0.49 2.29
CA VAL A 29 -7.79 -0.79 0.85
C VAL A 29 -8.02 0.46 0.03
N PHE A 30 -8.97 1.30 0.41
CA PHE A 30 -9.25 2.57 -0.27
C PHE A 30 -8.00 3.47 -0.29
N TRP A 31 -7.39 3.70 0.87
CA TRP A 31 -6.20 4.54 0.97
C TRP A 31 -4.94 3.90 0.39
N SER A 32 -4.89 2.58 0.21
CA SER A 32 -3.76 1.93 -0.47
C SER A 32 -3.63 2.38 -1.92
N GLY A 33 -4.66 2.98 -2.49
CA GLY A 33 -4.66 3.58 -3.82
C GLY A 33 -3.52 4.56 -4.07
N ILE A 34 -3.05 5.27 -3.03
CA ILE A 34 -1.94 6.24 -3.15
C ILE A 34 -0.62 5.60 -3.59
N GLY A 35 -0.38 4.33 -3.27
CA GLY A 35 0.81 3.57 -3.68
C GLY A 35 0.60 2.74 -4.95
N GLN A 36 -0.58 2.75 -5.54
CA GLN A 36 -0.90 1.94 -6.70
C GLN A 36 -0.29 2.49 -7.98
N THR A 37 0.05 1.58 -8.89
CA THR A 37 0.67 1.90 -10.18
C THR A 37 -0.13 2.92 -11.00
N TYR A 38 -1.46 2.82 -10.97
CA TYR A 38 -2.31 3.72 -11.75
C TYR A 38 -2.22 5.18 -11.26
N LEU A 39 -2.16 5.40 -9.95
CA LEU A 39 -2.07 6.76 -9.41
C LEU A 39 -0.68 7.36 -9.67
N ILE A 40 0.38 6.60 -9.42
CA ILE A 40 1.76 7.03 -9.71
C ILE A 40 1.92 7.28 -11.22
N GLY A 41 1.34 6.42 -12.07
CA GLY A 41 1.36 6.55 -13.52
C GLY A 41 0.60 7.78 -14.02
N PHE A 42 -0.48 8.17 -13.34
CA PHE A 42 -1.25 9.37 -13.69
C PHE A 42 -0.40 10.64 -13.66
N PHE A 43 0.47 10.77 -12.65
CA PHE A 43 1.40 11.89 -12.52
C PHE A 43 2.74 11.67 -13.27
N GLY A 44 2.85 10.59 -14.02
CA GLY A 44 4.11 10.22 -14.68
C GLY A 44 4.57 11.24 -15.73
N GLY A 45 3.64 11.91 -16.41
CA GLY A 45 3.93 12.99 -17.35
C GLY A 45 4.58 14.18 -16.68
N GLU A 46 3.93 14.72 -15.66
CA GLU A 46 4.39 15.88 -14.89
C GLU A 46 5.73 15.61 -14.20
N LEU A 47 5.90 14.42 -13.65
CA LEU A 47 7.15 14.03 -13.00
C LEU A 47 8.32 13.96 -13.99
N ARG A 48 8.10 13.40 -15.18
CA ARG A 48 9.14 13.35 -16.21
C ARG A 48 9.54 14.75 -16.68
N GLU A 49 8.55 15.61 -16.89
CA GLU A 49 8.80 17.00 -17.28
C GLU A 49 9.53 17.77 -16.17
N ALA A 50 9.07 17.69 -14.94
CA ALA A 50 9.65 18.38 -13.79
C ALA A 50 11.11 17.99 -13.52
N PHE A 51 11.49 16.73 -13.77
CA PHE A 51 12.84 16.21 -13.52
C PHE A 51 13.64 15.98 -14.79
N ASN A 52 13.14 16.39 -15.98
CA ASN A 52 13.76 16.18 -17.28
C ASN A 52 14.15 14.73 -17.55
N LEU A 53 13.26 13.79 -17.23
CA LEU A 53 13.47 12.36 -17.42
C LEU A 53 12.88 11.85 -18.72
N THR A 54 13.62 10.98 -19.40
CA THR A 54 13.06 10.18 -20.49
C THR A 54 12.11 9.10 -19.95
N ASP A 55 11.23 8.55 -20.82
CA ASP A 55 10.34 7.44 -20.47
C ASP A 55 11.11 6.25 -19.90
N GLY A 56 12.27 5.93 -20.49
CA GLY A 56 13.12 4.84 -20.04
C GLY A 56 13.71 5.07 -18.66
N GLN A 57 14.18 6.28 -18.37
CA GLN A 57 14.73 6.64 -17.05
C GLN A 57 13.66 6.59 -15.96
N TYR A 58 12.49 7.16 -16.23
CA TYR A 58 11.36 7.10 -15.31
C TYR A 58 10.94 5.66 -15.05
N GLY A 59 10.81 4.84 -16.08
CA GLY A 59 10.47 3.42 -15.98
C GLY A 59 11.50 2.62 -15.17
N GLN A 60 12.81 2.91 -15.33
CA GLN A 60 13.87 2.28 -14.54
C GLN A 60 13.77 2.66 -13.07
N ILE A 61 13.61 3.94 -12.73
CA ILE A 61 13.47 4.41 -11.35
C ILE A 61 12.27 3.74 -10.69
N TYR A 62 11.12 3.75 -11.36
CA TYR A 62 9.91 3.12 -10.88
C TYR A 62 10.04 1.60 -10.75
N GLY A 63 10.66 0.95 -11.74
CA GLY A 63 10.89 -0.49 -11.76
C GLY A 63 11.77 -0.95 -10.61
N ILE A 64 12.90 -0.27 -10.36
CA ILE A 64 13.82 -0.56 -9.25
C ILE A 64 13.10 -0.38 -7.90
N ALA A 65 12.37 0.72 -7.72
CA ALA A 65 11.61 0.98 -6.49
C ALA A 65 10.57 -0.11 -6.22
N THR A 66 9.83 -0.51 -7.27
CA THR A 66 8.80 -1.55 -7.19
C THR A 66 9.41 -2.92 -6.89
N PHE A 67 10.48 -3.27 -7.57
CA PHE A 67 11.19 -4.55 -7.36
C PHE A 67 11.74 -4.65 -5.94
N THR A 68 12.38 -3.59 -5.45
CA THR A 68 12.92 -3.53 -4.08
C THR A 68 11.80 -3.66 -3.04
N SER A 69 10.67 -2.98 -3.24
CA SER A 69 9.50 -3.12 -2.37
C SER A 69 8.93 -4.56 -2.42
N GLY A 70 8.89 -5.18 -3.62
CA GLY A 70 8.46 -6.56 -3.79
C GLY A 70 9.34 -7.57 -3.06
N ILE A 71 10.64 -7.35 -3.01
CA ILE A 71 11.56 -8.17 -2.21
C ILE A 71 11.30 -7.95 -0.72
N LEU A 72 11.20 -6.69 -0.28
CA LEU A 72 11.07 -6.37 1.13
C LEU A 72 9.76 -6.87 1.74
N ILE A 73 8.67 -6.98 0.95
CA ILE A 73 7.39 -7.48 1.46
C ILE A 73 7.46 -8.94 1.91
N LEU A 74 8.38 -9.74 1.36
CA LEU A 74 8.57 -11.13 1.77
C LEU A 74 8.95 -11.26 3.25
N TRP A 75 9.69 -10.29 3.78
CA TRP A 75 10.05 -10.23 5.21
C TRP A 75 9.08 -9.38 6.02
N SER A 76 8.72 -8.21 5.52
CA SER A 76 7.85 -7.28 6.25
C SER A 76 6.39 -7.75 6.32
N GLY A 77 5.94 -8.58 5.38
CA GLY A 77 4.63 -9.23 5.44
C GLY A 77 4.47 -10.10 6.69
N GLY A 78 5.49 -10.88 7.07
CA GLY A 78 5.47 -11.68 8.30
C GLY A 78 5.43 -10.85 9.60
N LEU A 79 5.77 -9.57 9.56
CA LEU A 79 5.64 -8.66 10.69
C LEU A 79 4.17 -8.31 10.97
N VAL A 80 3.35 -8.23 9.94
CA VAL A 80 1.90 -7.98 10.05
C VAL A 80 1.22 -9.08 10.87
N ASP A 81 1.65 -10.34 10.69
CA ASP A 81 1.07 -11.47 11.40
C ASP A 81 1.46 -11.54 12.88
N ARG A 82 2.62 -10.95 13.23
CA ARG A 82 3.18 -10.99 14.58
C ARG A 82 2.80 -9.81 15.45
N MET A 83 2.36 -8.71 14.87
CA MET A 83 2.03 -7.49 15.60
C MET A 83 0.52 -7.33 15.84
N PRO A 84 0.11 -6.68 16.95
CA PRO A 84 -1.27 -6.28 17.15
C PRO A 84 -1.74 -5.38 16.00
N LEU A 85 -2.93 -5.68 15.46
CA LEU A 85 -3.48 -5.02 14.28
C LEU A 85 -3.48 -3.48 14.38
N GLY A 86 -3.83 -2.95 15.55
CA GLY A 86 -3.83 -1.49 15.77
C GLY A 86 -2.45 -0.85 15.63
N ARG A 87 -1.40 -1.52 16.17
CA ARG A 87 -0.03 -1.00 16.09
C ARG A 87 0.51 -1.03 14.66
N ILE A 88 0.36 -2.18 13.99
CA ILE A 88 0.86 -2.31 12.61
C ILE A 88 0.08 -1.40 11.66
N GLY A 89 -1.25 -1.27 11.83
CA GLY A 89 -2.07 -0.36 11.06
C GLY A 89 -1.63 1.10 11.22
N THR A 90 -1.37 1.55 12.45
CA THR A 90 -0.85 2.90 12.72
C THR A 90 0.51 3.13 12.06
N LEU A 91 1.45 2.18 12.19
CA LEU A 91 2.77 2.28 11.56
C LEU A 91 2.67 2.38 10.04
N VAL A 92 1.81 1.59 9.42
CA VAL A 92 1.63 1.58 7.96
C VAL A 92 1.00 2.88 7.47
N VAL A 93 0.00 3.40 8.18
CA VAL A 93 -0.63 4.70 7.84
C VAL A 93 0.38 5.85 8.00
N LEU A 94 1.15 5.89 9.09
CA LEU A 94 2.19 6.90 9.28
C LEU A 94 3.28 6.79 8.20
N GLY A 95 3.69 5.56 7.85
CA GLY A 95 4.63 5.32 6.76
C GLY A 95 4.11 5.82 5.42
N ALA A 96 2.81 5.64 5.14
CA ALA A 96 2.18 6.14 3.91
C ALA A 96 2.12 7.69 3.89
N VAL A 97 1.86 8.33 5.03
CA VAL A 97 1.91 9.79 5.16
C VAL A 97 3.33 10.30 4.89
N VAL A 98 4.34 9.68 5.51
CA VAL A 98 5.75 10.03 5.26
C VAL A 98 6.12 9.83 3.79
N ALA A 99 5.65 8.76 3.16
CA ALA A 99 5.87 8.51 1.74
C ALA A 99 5.27 9.59 0.84
N GLY A 100 4.04 10.03 1.15
CA GLY A 100 3.39 11.15 0.45
C GLY A 100 4.13 12.47 0.62
N LEU A 101 4.58 12.79 1.85
CA LEU A 101 5.38 13.98 2.13
C LEU A 101 6.75 13.91 1.44
N ALA A 102 7.42 12.77 1.43
CA ALA A 102 8.67 12.57 0.72
C ALA A 102 8.49 12.79 -0.79
N MET A 103 7.38 12.32 -1.36
CA MET A 103 7.05 12.55 -2.76
C MET A 103 6.81 14.04 -3.05
N ALA A 104 6.03 14.72 -2.20
CA ALA A 104 5.73 16.15 -2.36
C ALA A 104 6.97 17.05 -2.20
N ALA A 105 7.92 16.64 -1.36
CA ALA A 105 9.15 17.38 -1.06
C ALA A 105 10.35 16.94 -1.92
N THR A 106 10.15 16.08 -2.93
CA THR A 106 11.25 15.52 -3.74
C THR A 106 12.01 16.63 -4.49
N PRO A 107 13.29 16.91 -4.13
CA PRO A 107 14.03 18.02 -4.73
C PRO A 107 14.78 17.63 -6.00
N HIS A 108 15.01 16.33 -6.22
CA HIS A 108 15.84 15.83 -7.32
C HIS A 108 15.42 14.41 -7.70
N TRP A 109 15.59 14.05 -8.97
CA TRP A 109 15.14 12.78 -9.53
C TRP A 109 15.63 11.53 -8.74
N ILE A 110 16.81 11.57 -8.13
CA ILE A 110 17.33 10.44 -7.34
C ILE A 110 16.44 10.14 -6.12
N PHE A 111 15.80 11.17 -5.54
CA PHE A 111 14.88 11.01 -4.42
C PHE A 111 13.53 10.44 -4.85
N LEU A 112 13.19 10.49 -6.16
CA LEU A 112 12.02 9.81 -6.69
C LEU A 112 12.06 8.31 -6.45
N LEU A 113 13.25 7.69 -6.55
CA LEU A 113 13.42 6.27 -6.27
C LEU A 113 12.99 5.95 -4.82
N LEU A 114 13.45 6.74 -3.85
CA LEU A 114 13.07 6.57 -2.45
C LEU A 114 11.57 6.82 -2.24
N SER A 115 11.04 7.88 -2.83
CA SER A 115 9.62 8.23 -2.72
C SER A 115 8.72 7.16 -3.32
N PHE A 116 9.04 6.65 -4.51
CA PHE A 116 8.31 5.53 -5.11
C PHE A 116 8.42 4.25 -4.28
N PHE A 117 9.62 3.94 -3.77
CA PHE A 117 9.80 2.80 -2.89
C PHE A 117 8.93 2.89 -1.63
N LEU A 118 8.91 4.04 -0.96
CA LEU A 118 8.10 4.25 0.24
C LEU A 118 6.59 4.17 -0.07
N LEU A 119 6.13 4.78 -1.16
CA LEU A 119 4.73 4.71 -1.60
C LEU A 119 4.33 3.27 -1.92
N ARG A 120 5.18 2.51 -2.61
CA ARG A 120 4.93 1.11 -2.93
C ARG A 120 4.92 0.24 -1.68
N GLN A 121 5.87 0.45 -0.77
CA GLN A 121 6.00 -0.35 0.43
C GLN A 121 4.86 -0.10 1.43
N PHE A 122 4.60 1.16 1.78
CA PHE A 122 3.60 1.51 2.78
C PHE A 122 2.20 1.69 2.17
N GLY A 123 2.10 2.40 1.05
CA GLY A 123 0.81 2.69 0.42
C GLY A 123 0.16 1.48 -0.25
N GLN A 124 0.92 0.58 -0.86
CA GLN A 124 0.35 -0.59 -1.53
C GLN A 124 0.61 -1.90 -0.78
N ALA A 125 1.88 -2.26 -0.57
CA ALA A 125 2.23 -3.58 -0.09
C ALA A 125 1.72 -3.83 1.34
N LEU A 126 2.22 -3.08 2.32
CA LEU A 126 1.87 -3.28 3.73
C LEU A 126 0.43 -2.92 4.04
N MET A 127 -0.11 -1.84 3.46
CA MET A 127 -1.50 -1.43 3.68
C MET A 127 -2.48 -2.50 3.20
N GLY A 128 -2.22 -3.11 2.04
CA GLY A 128 -2.98 -4.25 1.54
C GLY A 128 -2.91 -5.47 2.46
N HIS A 129 -1.72 -5.83 2.95
CA HIS A 129 -1.55 -6.95 3.89
C HIS A 129 -2.31 -6.73 5.19
N VAL A 130 -2.21 -5.54 5.80
CA VAL A 130 -2.93 -5.20 7.03
C VAL A 130 -4.45 -5.24 6.81
N ALA A 131 -4.93 -4.74 5.67
CA ALA A 131 -6.34 -4.79 5.31
C ALA A 131 -6.87 -6.23 5.25
N HIS A 132 -6.16 -7.12 4.51
CA HIS A 132 -6.55 -8.53 4.43
C HIS A 132 -6.49 -9.23 5.79
N ALA A 133 -5.45 -8.96 6.58
CA ALA A 133 -5.33 -9.51 7.93
C ALA A 133 -6.46 -9.03 8.88
N SER A 134 -6.98 -7.82 8.69
CA SER A 134 -8.10 -7.30 9.48
C SER A 134 -9.44 -7.96 9.14
N MET A 135 -9.65 -8.31 7.87
CA MET A 135 -10.88 -8.96 7.40
C MET A 135 -10.90 -10.47 7.70
N GLY A 136 -9.74 -11.08 7.96
CA GLY A 136 -9.61 -12.50 8.26
C GLY A 136 -9.61 -12.86 9.75
N ARG A 137 -9.69 -11.87 10.63
CA ARG A 137 -9.74 -12.04 12.10
C ARG A 137 -11.15 -11.88 12.63
#